data_fbeb99182e441579bd054d2980160fb2
#
_entry.id   fbeb99182e441579bd054d2980160fb2
#
_cell.length_a   1.000
_cell.length_b   1.000
_cell.length_c   1.000
_cell.angle_alpha   90.00
_cell.angle_beta   90.00
_cell.angle_gamma   90.00
#
_symmetry.space_group_name_H-M   'P 1'
#
loop_
_entity.id
_entity.type
_entity.pdbx_description
1 polymer ?
#
loop_
_entity_poly.entity_id
_entity_poly.type
_entity_poly.pdbx_seq_one_letter_code
_entity_poly.pdbx_strand_id
1 'polypeptide(L)'
;MHELTDAYGRGRHLLVLALTALFALVSPVSPQPVVPLLPLVSSTRVPSVAGELQTYTVVPGDALYELARRQGLAYLSVARANGIVDPNVVRVGRTLILPTRYILPAFLEKGVVVNIPEYRLYLFRGGTVRAVYPAAVGLPTWQTPIGSFTVTCRVQNPAWYMPPDLARRENVKREVVAPGPDNPLGDFWIGTSLKHTGLHSTNCPMTVGRALSHGCLRLYPEHAKALFWEVTVGEAGEIVYEPVKVAVDGDDLLVEIHPDIYGLVPDLARAAEERFRALGVWDKVDFKRLLQAVAEARGIPVTVRAK
;
A
#
# COMPACT_ATOMS: atom_id res chain seq x y z
N MET A 1 -9.20 -18.34 77.67
CA MET A 1 -8.90 -17.76 79.00
C MET A 1 -8.03 -16.56 78.83
N HIS A 2 -8.65 -15.44 79.20
CA HIS A 2 -8.06 -14.19 79.67
C HIS A 2 -7.18 -13.40 78.68
N GLU A 3 -7.71 -12.32 78.26
CA GLU A 3 -7.99 -10.97 78.84
C GLU A 3 -6.85 -10.02 78.56
N LEU A 4 -7.14 -8.95 77.74
CA LEU A 4 -7.35 -7.54 78.13
C LEU A 4 -6.02 -6.87 78.59
N THR A 5 -5.66 -5.72 78.21
CA THR A 5 -6.26 -4.41 78.04
C THR A 5 -5.19 -3.37 77.60
N ASP A 6 -5.64 -2.42 76.87
CA ASP A 6 -5.34 -0.97 76.93
C ASP A 6 -3.95 -0.38 77.03
N ALA A 7 -3.61 0.58 76.17
CA ALA A 7 -3.57 2.00 76.56
C ALA A 7 -3.04 2.92 75.41
N TYR A 8 -3.80 3.89 75.12
CA TYR A 8 -3.55 5.21 74.51
C TYR A 8 -2.12 5.75 74.54
N GLY A 9 -1.65 6.21 73.39
CA GLY A 9 -0.46 7.04 73.26
C GLY A 9 -0.54 7.94 72.01
N ARG A 10 -0.93 9.20 72.16
CA ARG A 10 -0.99 10.24 71.13
C ARG A 10 0.41 10.54 70.61
N GLY A 11 0.62 10.48 69.31
CA GLY A 11 1.78 11.05 68.63
C GLY A 11 1.38 11.58 67.27
N ARG A 12 1.20 12.91 67.17
CA ARG A 12 1.03 13.61 65.90
C ARG A 12 2.33 13.55 65.13
N HIS A 13 2.36 12.82 64.02
CA HIS A 13 3.42 12.99 63.02
C HIS A 13 2.78 13.51 61.71
N LEU A 14 3.23 14.68 61.33
CA LEU A 14 2.95 15.31 60.02
C LEU A 14 3.42 14.35 58.93
N LEU A 15 2.49 13.91 58.09
CA LEU A 15 2.80 13.22 56.81
C LEU A 15 3.09 14.30 55.77
N VAL A 16 4.37 14.54 55.51
CA VAL A 16 4.80 15.34 54.35
C VAL A 16 4.68 14.43 53.13
N LEU A 17 3.62 14.64 52.34
CA LEU A 17 3.47 14.02 51.01
C LEU A 17 4.47 14.65 50.05
N ALA A 18 5.59 13.96 49.83
CA ALA A 18 6.49 14.28 48.72
C ALA A 18 5.85 13.83 47.43
N LEU A 19 5.25 14.78 46.69
CA LEU A 19 4.87 14.53 45.27
C LEU A 19 6.15 14.46 44.45
N THR A 20 6.64 13.23 44.18
CA THR A 20 7.64 13.00 43.15
C THR A 20 6.93 13.05 41.77
N ALA A 21 7.06 14.22 41.11
CA ALA A 21 6.67 14.39 39.74
C ALA A 21 7.54 13.47 38.85
N LEU A 22 6.95 12.39 38.36
CA LEU A 22 7.56 11.52 37.34
C LEU A 22 7.54 12.28 36.01
N PHE A 23 8.60 13.04 35.73
CA PHE A 23 8.84 13.57 34.39
C PHE A 23 9.17 12.38 33.48
N ALA A 24 8.18 11.88 32.73
CA ALA A 24 8.43 11.01 31.60
C ALA A 24 9.32 11.77 30.61
N LEU A 25 10.57 11.35 30.49
CA LEU A 25 11.47 11.79 29.44
C LEU A 25 10.88 11.35 28.11
N VAL A 26 10.08 12.21 27.48
CA VAL A 26 9.73 12.10 26.08
C VAL A 26 11.01 12.39 25.32
N SER A 27 11.69 11.35 24.87
CA SER A 27 12.83 11.49 23.95
C SER A 27 12.35 12.27 22.73
N PRO A 28 13.07 13.31 22.28
CA PRO A 28 12.71 14.01 21.07
C PRO A 28 12.73 13.01 19.91
N VAL A 29 11.58 12.83 19.28
CA VAL A 29 11.49 12.10 18.00
C VAL A 29 12.37 12.88 17.03
N SER A 30 13.49 12.29 16.62
CA SER A 30 14.31 12.85 15.56
C SER A 30 13.44 13.10 14.33
N PRO A 31 13.48 14.30 13.73
CA PRO A 31 12.73 14.55 12.51
C PRO A 31 13.21 13.53 11.47
N GLN A 32 12.29 12.68 11.03
CA GLN A 32 12.54 11.78 9.90
C GLN A 32 12.95 12.66 8.72
N PRO A 33 13.94 12.25 7.92
CA PRO A 33 14.29 12.99 6.72
C PRO A 33 13.03 13.10 5.86
N VAL A 34 12.60 14.32 5.58
CA VAL A 34 11.58 14.58 4.57
C VAL A 34 12.15 14.00 3.29
N VAL A 35 11.63 12.84 2.86
CA VAL A 35 11.96 12.31 1.54
C VAL A 35 11.51 13.40 0.57
N PRO A 36 12.41 14.07 -0.15
CA PRO A 36 11.98 15.05 -1.12
C PRO A 36 11.02 14.30 -2.03
N LEU A 37 9.84 14.89 -2.30
CA LEU A 37 8.97 14.39 -3.37
C LEU A 37 9.90 14.16 -4.55
N LEU A 38 10.12 12.88 -4.88
CA LEU A 38 11.05 12.51 -5.95
C LEU A 38 10.72 13.44 -7.11
N PRO A 39 11.70 14.18 -7.66
CA PRO A 39 11.42 15.08 -8.76
C PRO A 39 10.60 14.26 -9.73
N LEU A 40 9.47 14.81 -10.18
CA LEU A 40 8.68 14.22 -11.27
C LEU A 40 9.71 13.75 -12.26
N VAL A 41 9.92 12.42 -12.33
CA VAL A 41 10.89 11.86 -13.26
C VAL A 41 10.56 12.58 -14.55
N SER A 42 11.53 13.32 -15.07
CA SER A 42 11.38 14.18 -16.23
C SER A 42 11.05 13.33 -17.47
N SER A 43 9.89 12.68 -17.41
CA SER A 43 9.25 12.21 -18.62
C SER A 43 8.47 13.41 -19.14
N THR A 44 8.83 13.89 -20.29
CA THR A 44 8.10 14.88 -21.08
C THR A 44 6.68 14.44 -21.43
N ARG A 45 6.19 13.39 -20.82
CA ARG A 45 4.88 12.81 -21.06
C ARG A 45 3.89 13.30 -19.99
N VAL A 46 2.79 13.87 -20.46
CA VAL A 46 1.61 14.21 -19.63
C VAL A 46 1.12 12.94 -18.94
N PRO A 47 0.85 12.95 -17.64
CA PRO A 47 0.29 11.81 -16.92
C PRO A 47 -0.93 11.28 -17.69
N SER A 48 -0.94 9.99 -18.00
CA SER A 48 -1.95 9.37 -18.83
C SER A 48 -2.90 8.52 -18.00
N VAL A 49 -4.14 8.39 -18.49
CA VAL A 49 -5.17 7.54 -17.88
C VAL A 49 -5.23 6.24 -18.66
N ALA A 50 -5.38 5.12 -17.96
CA ALA A 50 -5.53 3.79 -18.55
C ALA A 50 -6.77 3.09 -17.99
N GLY A 51 -7.39 2.25 -18.82
CA GLY A 51 -8.58 1.50 -18.45
C GLY A 51 -9.85 2.34 -18.41
N GLU A 52 -10.96 1.67 -18.11
CA GLU A 52 -12.28 2.26 -17.95
C GLU A 52 -12.88 1.84 -16.62
N LEU A 53 -13.68 2.71 -16.00
CA LEU A 53 -14.34 2.40 -14.75
C LEU A 53 -15.49 1.43 -15.01
N GLN A 54 -15.39 0.23 -14.47
CA GLN A 54 -16.41 -0.81 -14.61
C GLN A 54 -17.33 -0.84 -13.39
N THR A 55 -18.48 -1.47 -13.54
CA THR A 55 -19.42 -1.72 -12.45
C THR A 55 -19.83 -3.19 -12.43
N TYR A 56 -20.23 -3.65 -11.24
CA TYR A 56 -20.74 -5.01 -11.03
C TYR A 56 -21.92 -4.98 -10.07
N THR A 57 -23.02 -5.65 -10.44
CA THR A 57 -24.16 -5.80 -9.53
C THR A 57 -24.05 -7.11 -8.75
N VAL A 58 -24.03 -7.01 -7.43
CA VAL A 58 -23.85 -8.14 -6.51
C VAL A 58 -25.03 -9.12 -6.66
N VAL A 59 -24.72 -10.40 -6.84
CA VAL A 59 -25.71 -11.48 -6.93
C VAL A 59 -25.67 -12.37 -5.66
N PRO A 60 -26.72 -13.20 -5.42
CA PRO A 60 -26.68 -14.15 -4.30
C PRO A 60 -25.48 -15.07 -4.36
N GLY A 61 -24.79 -15.26 -3.22
CA GLY A 61 -23.59 -16.08 -3.10
C GLY A 61 -22.26 -15.36 -3.35
N ASP A 62 -22.29 -14.10 -3.77
CA ASP A 62 -21.06 -13.32 -3.89
C ASP A 62 -20.46 -12.98 -2.53
N ALA A 63 -19.15 -13.16 -2.41
CA ALA A 63 -18.32 -12.57 -1.38
C ALA A 63 -17.38 -11.54 -2.04
N LEU A 64 -17.14 -10.39 -1.39
CA LEU A 64 -16.35 -9.31 -1.97
C LEU A 64 -14.94 -9.76 -2.36
N TYR A 65 -14.33 -10.61 -1.53
CA TYR A 65 -13.01 -11.15 -1.81
C TYR A 65 -12.97 -11.96 -3.10
N GLU A 66 -13.88 -12.92 -3.24
CA GLU A 66 -13.94 -13.81 -4.42
C GLU A 66 -14.28 -13.02 -5.69
N LEU A 67 -15.23 -12.08 -5.57
CA LEU A 67 -15.60 -11.19 -6.66
C LEU A 67 -14.41 -10.34 -7.11
N ALA A 68 -13.74 -9.66 -6.19
CA ALA A 68 -12.61 -8.81 -6.52
C ALA A 68 -11.46 -9.62 -7.16
N ARG A 69 -11.12 -10.79 -6.60
CA ARG A 69 -10.07 -11.66 -7.13
C ARG A 69 -10.38 -12.15 -8.54
N ARG A 70 -11.64 -12.56 -8.82
CA ARG A 70 -12.08 -12.92 -10.18
C ARG A 70 -11.89 -11.80 -11.20
N GLN A 71 -12.00 -10.54 -10.74
CA GLN A 71 -11.80 -9.35 -11.56
C GLN A 71 -10.33 -8.87 -11.57
N GLY A 72 -9.42 -9.63 -10.98
CA GLY A 72 -8.01 -9.25 -10.89
C GLY A 72 -7.74 -8.05 -9.98
N LEU A 73 -8.60 -7.79 -8.99
CA LEU A 73 -8.55 -6.66 -8.08
C LEU A 73 -8.29 -7.08 -6.64
N ALA A 74 -7.72 -6.18 -5.85
CA ALA A 74 -7.67 -6.33 -4.40
C ALA A 74 -9.06 -6.00 -3.80
N TYR A 75 -9.58 -6.86 -2.93
CA TYR A 75 -10.91 -6.68 -2.36
C TYR A 75 -11.05 -5.41 -1.51
N LEU A 76 -9.98 -5.01 -0.81
CA LEU A 76 -9.96 -3.75 -0.06
C LEU A 76 -9.95 -2.51 -0.97
N SER A 77 -9.38 -2.60 -2.17
CA SER A 77 -9.49 -1.52 -3.15
C SER A 77 -10.92 -1.37 -3.67
N VAL A 78 -11.61 -2.50 -3.91
CA VAL A 78 -13.05 -2.46 -4.26
C VAL A 78 -13.88 -1.93 -3.09
N ALA A 79 -13.62 -2.39 -1.85
CA ALA A 79 -14.30 -1.87 -0.66
C ALA A 79 -14.16 -0.35 -0.53
N ARG A 80 -12.93 0.16 -0.65
CA ARG A 80 -12.62 1.59 -0.55
C ARG A 80 -13.30 2.39 -1.66
N ALA A 81 -13.23 1.95 -2.91
CA ALA A 81 -13.87 2.60 -4.03
C ALA A 81 -15.40 2.79 -3.83
N ASN A 82 -16.01 1.91 -3.03
CA ASN A 82 -17.44 1.89 -2.75
C ASN A 82 -17.84 2.35 -1.34
N GLY A 83 -16.91 2.83 -0.52
CA GLY A 83 -17.20 3.23 0.85
C GLY A 83 -17.74 2.07 1.72
N ILE A 84 -17.28 0.83 1.46
CA ILE A 84 -17.67 -0.35 2.25
C ILE A 84 -16.76 -0.41 3.47
N VAL A 85 -17.37 -0.25 4.66
CA VAL A 85 -16.66 -0.28 5.95
C VAL A 85 -16.30 -1.71 6.34
N ASP A 86 -17.25 -2.63 6.25
CA ASP A 86 -17.03 -4.06 6.51
C ASP A 86 -17.01 -4.82 5.18
N PRO A 87 -15.82 -5.25 4.69
CA PRO A 87 -15.70 -5.96 3.43
C PRO A 87 -16.28 -7.37 3.45
N ASN A 88 -16.68 -7.91 4.62
CA ASN A 88 -17.35 -9.20 4.73
C ASN A 88 -18.84 -9.10 4.44
N VAL A 89 -19.40 -7.88 4.40
CA VAL A 89 -20.82 -7.65 4.20
C VAL A 89 -21.07 -6.95 2.87
N VAL A 90 -21.53 -7.71 1.88
CA VAL A 90 -21.93 -7.18 0.57
C VAL A 90 -23.40 -7.47 0.35
N ARG A 91 -24.18 -6.42 0.04
CA ARG A 91 -25.63 -6.55 -0.15
C ARG A 91 -25.96 -6.96 -1.59
N VAL A 92 -26.75 -8.01 -1.75
CA VAL A 92 -27.31 -8.42 -3.04
C VAL A 92 -28.07 -7.26 -3.69
N GLY A 93 -27.91 -7.09 -4.99
CA GLY A 93 -28.50 -5.99 -5.77
C GLY A 93 -27.72 -4.67 -5.70
N ARG A 94 -26.72 -4.55 -4.82
CA ARG A 94 -25.87 -3.35 -4.79
C ARG A 94 -24.96 -3.33 -6.03
N THR A 95 -24.93 -2.20 -6.74
CA THR A 95 -23.93 -1.95 -7.81
C THR A 95 -22.65 -1.46 -7.18
N LEU A 96 -21.56 -2.17 -7.46
CA LEU A 96 -20.20 -1.85 -7.03
C LEU A 96 -19.44 -1.22 -8.18
N ILE A 97 -18.66 -0.18 -7.87
CA ILE A 97 -17.65 0.39 -8.74
C ILE A 97 -16.42 -0.52 -8.65
N LEU A 98 -15.93 -1.00 -9.77
CA LEU A 98 -14.66 -1.72 -9.87
C LEU A 98 -13.56 -0.72 -10.25
N PRO A 99 -12.49 -0.58 -9.43
CA PRO A 99 -11.42 0.39 -9.67
C PRO A 99 -10.48 -0.07 -10.79
N THR A 100 -10.98 -0.07 -12.03
CA THR A 100 -10.32 -0.54 -13.26
C THR A 100 -9.88 0.60 -14.19
N ARG A 101 -10.06 1.87 -13.78
CA ARG A 101 -9.50 3.05 -14.41
C ARG A 101 -8.43 3.64 -13.50
N TYR A 102 -7.29 4.00 -14.06
CA TYR A 102 -6.12 4.44 -13.32
C TYR A 102 -5.48 5.68 -13.94
N ILE A 103 -5.04 6.63 -13.12
CA ILE A 103 -3.98 7.55 -13.54
C ILE A 103 -2.67 6.79 -13.37
N LEU A 104 -1.88 6.69 -14.44
CA LEU A 104 -0.65 5.90 -14.39
C LEU A 104 0.40 6.57 -13.48
N PRO A 105 1.11 5.78 -12.65
CA PRO A 105 2.27 6.28 -11.89
C PRO A 105 3.45 6.53 -12.82
N ALA A 106 4.67 6.61 -12.27
CA ALA A 106 5.92 6.67 -13.04
C ALA A 106 5.89 5.72 -14.25
N PHE A 107 6.52 6.12 -15.34
CA PHE A 107 6.41 5.45 -16.63
C PHE A 107 7.72 4.76 -17.00
N LEU A 108 7.60 3.54 -17.55
CA LEU A 108 8.69 2.80 -18.19
C LEU A 108 8.29 2.40 -19.62
N GLU A 109 9.25 2.45 -20.55
CA GLU A 109 9.04 1.90 -21.89
C GLU A 109 8.79 0.39 -21.84
N LYS A 110 9.55 -0.33 -21.03
CA LYS A 110 9.42 -1.75 -20.74
C LYS A 110 9.83 -2.01 -19.29
N GLY A 111 9.03 -2.76 -18.56
CA GLY A 111 9.37 -3.18 -17.20
C GLY A 111 8.19 -3.15 -16.24
N VAL A 112 8.52 -3.13 -14.97
CA VAL A 112 7.55 -3.24 -13.87
C VAL A 112 7.58 -1.98 -13.03
N VAL A 113 6.44 -1.33 -12.83
CA VAL A 113 6.28 -0.24 -11.85
C VAL A 113 5.36 -0.70 -10.74
N VAL A 114 5.78 -0.52 -9.49
CA VAL A 114 4.94 -0.79 -8.31
C VAL A 114 4.67 0.52 -7.59
N ASN A 115 3.40 0.88 -7.43
CA ASN A 115 3.04 2.01 -6.59
C ASN A 115 2.49 1.51 -5.25
N ILE A 116 3.27 1.73 -4.20
CA ILE A 116 3.01 1.22 -2.86
C ILE A 116 1.64 1.65 -2.30
N PRO A 117 1.24 2.94 -2.31
CA PRO A 117 -0.05 3.39 -1.76
C PRO A 117 -1.26 2.81 -2.49
N GLU A 118 -1.10 2.41 -3.75
CA GLU A 118 -2.14 1.79 -4.54
C GLU A 118 -2.31 0.30 -4.27
N TYR A 119 -1.28 -0.35 -3.72
CA TYR A 119 -1.17 -1.82 -3.68
C TYR A 119 -1.25 -2.42 -5.09
N ARG A 120 -0.59 -1.79 -6.09
CA ARG A 120 -0.65 -2.16 -7.51
C ARG A 120 0.71 -2.24 -8.16
N LEU A 121 0.81 -3.20 -9.07
CA LEU A 121 1.92 -3.41 -9.98
C LEU A 121 1.41 -3.20 -11.40
N TYR A 122 2.15 -2.42 -12.18
CA TYR A 122 1.91 -2.14 -13.59
C TYR A 122 3.01 -2.78 -14.42
N LEU A 123 2.64 -3.58 -15.40
CA LEU A 123 3.56 -4.16 -16.37
C LEU A 123 3.49 -3.35 -17.66
N PHE A 124 4.61 -2.74 -18.04
CA PHE A 124 4.73 -1.93 -19.27
C PHE A 124 5.40 -2.72 -20.39
N ARG A 125 4.87 -2.56 -21.61
CA ARG A 125 5.42 -3.07 -22.86
C ARG A 125 5.19 -2.06 -23.98
N GLY A 126 6.28 -1.63 -24.66
CA GLY A 126 6.20 -0.62 -25.72
C GLY A 126 5.54 0.69 -25.26
N GLY A 127 5.84 1.11 -24.04
CA GLY A 127 5.31 2.33 -23.48
C GLY A 127 3.82 2.31 -23.14
N THR A 128 3.19 1.14 -23.15
CA THR A 128 1.78 0.97 -22.77
C THR A 128 1.63 -0.01 -21.61
N VAL A 129 0.56 0.13 -20.84
CA VAL A 129 0.24 -0.82 -19.77
C VAL A 129 -0.30 -2.11 -20.37
N ARG A 130 0.47 -3.16 -20.24
CA ARG A 130 0.11 -4.52 -20.67
C ARG A 130 -0.79 -5.24 -19.66
N ALA A 131 -0.51 -5.02 -18.36
CA ALA A 131 -1.28 -5.63 -17.28
C ALA A 131 -1.16 -4.80 -15.99
N VAL A 132 -2.17 -4.91 -15.13
CA VAL A 132 -2.18 -4.35 -13.78
C VAL A 132 -2.52 -5.47 -12.81
N TYR A 133 -1.70 -5.63 -11.76
CA TYR A 133 -1.88 -6.66 -10.76
C TYR A 133 -1.96 -6.04 -9.36
N PRO A 134 -2.91 -6.44 -8.50
CA PRO A 134 -2.89 -6.08 -7.10
C PRO A 134 -1.71 -6.77 -6.41
N ALA A 135 -1.11 -6.07 -5.44
CA ALA A 135 0.02 -6.57 -4.68
C ALA A 135 -0.14 -6.29 -3.18
N ALA A 136 0.37 -7.18 -2.34
CA ALA A 136 0.66 -6.84 -0.95
C ALA A 136 2.04 -6.19 -0.88
N VAL A 137 2.20 -5.25 0.06
CA VAL A 137 3.44 -4.51 0.30
C VAL A 137 3.91 -4.68 1.75
N GLY A 138 5.06 -4.14 2.07
CA GLY A 138 5.62 -4.16 3.42
C GLY A 138 4.76 -3.44 4.45
N LEU A 139 4.85 -3.88 5.69
CA LEU A 139 4.29 -3.19 6.86
C LEU A 139 4.90 -1.77 6.98
N PRO A 140 4.21 -0.80 7.61
CA PRO A 140 4.80 0.51 7.92
C PRO A 140 6.09 0.41 8.76
N THR A 141 6.21 -0.61 9.59
CA THR A 141 7.42 -0.91 10.39
C THR A 141 8.47 -1.73 9.65
N TRP A 142 8.16 -2.21 8.45
CA TRP A 142 9.03 -2.99 7.58
C TRP A 142 8.72 -2.71 6.11
N GLN A 143 9.00 -1.49 5.71
CA GLN A 143 8.56 -0.92 4.44
C GLN A 143 9.16 -1.63 3.23
N THR A 144 8.40 -1.72 2.16
CA THR A 144 8.93 -2.02 0.83
C THR A 144 9.86 -0.88 0.41
N PRO A 145 11.10 -1.14 0.02
CA PRO A 145 12.04 -0.09 -0.39
C PRO A 145 11.57 0.59 -1.67
N ILE A 146 11.71 1.91 -1.71
CA ILE A 146 11.44 2.74 -2.89
C ILE A 146 12.72 2.84 -3.72
N GLY A 147 12.60 2.79 -5.04
CA GLY A 147 13.72 2.98 -5.97
C GLY A 147 13.66 2.06 -7.18
N SER A 148 14.63 2.29 -8.07
CA SER A 148 14.79 1.49 -9.28
C SER A 148 15.43 0.15 -8.95
N PHE A 149 15.07 -0.88 -9.71
CA PHE A 149 15.65 -2.21 -9.61
C PHE A 149 15.79 -2.88 -10.97
N THR A 150 16.53 -3.97 -10.99
CA THR A 150 16.53 -4.93 -12.10
C THR A 150 16.10 -6.30 -11.59
N VAL A 151 15.45 -7.07 -12.43
CA VAL A 151 15.15 -8.48 -12.16
C VAL A 151 16.45 -9.28 -12.16
N THR A 152 16.78 -9.92 -11.04
CA THR A 152 18.06 -10.63 -10.87
C THR A 152 17.95 -12.13 -11.10
N CYS A 153 16.80 -12.72 -10.79
CA CYS A 153 16.53 -14.14 -11.00
C CYS A 153 15.03 -14.41 -11.11
N ARG A 154 14.70 -15.59 -11.64
CA ARG A 154 13.35 -16.15 -11.62
C ARG A 154 13.44 -17.60 -11.18
N VAL A 155 12.69 -18.00 -10.18
CA VAL A 155 12.71 -19.34 -9.62
C VAL A 155 11.29 -19.87 -9.52
N GLN A 156 11.02 -20.99 -10.14
CA GLN A 156 9.79 -21.75 -9.97
C GLN A 156 9.97 -22.73 -8.81
N ASN A 157 8.94 -22.89 -7.99
CA ASN A 157 8.94 -23.71 -6.79
C ASN A 157 10.16 -23.40 -5.88
N PRO A 158 10.31 -22.13 -5.41
CA PRO A 158 11.44 -21.75 -4.57
C PRO A 158 11.35 -22.40 -3.19
N ALA A 159 12.49 -22.73 -2.60
CA ALA A 159 12.54 -22.88 -1.14
C ALA A 159 12.58 -21.49 -0.49
N TRP A 160 11.87 -21.32 0.62
CA TRP A 160 11.95 -20.11 1.41
C TRP A 160 12.98 -20.24 2.52
N TYR A 161 13.93 -19.32 2.54
CA TYR A 161 14.93 -19.20 3.60
C TYR A 161 14.57 -18.00 4.46
N MET A 162 14.18 -18.23 5.72
CA MET A 162 13.84 -17.12 6.63
C MET A 162 15.00 -16.14 6.77
N PRO A 163 14.80 -14.86 6.50
CA PRO A 163 15.85 -13.86 6.67
C PRO A 163 16.34 -13.80 8.13
N PRO A 164 17.67 -13.67 8.37
CA PRO A 164 18.23 -13.63 9.73
C PRO A 164 17.64 -12.50 10.60
N ASP A 165 17.32 -11.36 9.97
CA ASP A 165 16.74 -10.21 10.65
C ASP A 165 15.31 -10.50 11.12
N LEU A 166 14.53 -11.22 10.30
CA LEU A 166 13.21 -11.68 10.67
C LEU A 166 13.28 -12.65 11.85
N ALA A 167 14.13 -13.67 11.76
CA ALA A 167 14.30 -14.66 12.83
C ALA A 167 14.70 -14.00 14.17
N ARG A 168 15.60 -13.00 14.13
CA ARG A 168 15.98 -12.23 15.34
C ARG A 168 14.81 -11.43 15.90
N ARG A 169 14.06 -10.75 15.05
CA ARG A 169 12.95 -9.88 15.47
C ARG A 169 11.78 -10.66 16.04
N GLU A 170 11.45 -11.80 15.42
CA GLU A 170 10.40 -12.71 15.89
C GLU A 170 10.86 -13.60 17.04
N ASN A 171 12.15 -13.53 17.41
CA ASN A 171 12.77 -14.35 18.46
C ASN A 171 12.54 -15.86 18.23
N VAL A 172 12.67 -16.30 16.98
CA VAL A 172 12.49 -17.68 16.55
C VAL A 172 13.75 -18.25 15.93
N LYS A 173 13.87 -19.58 15.92
CA LYS A 173 14.92 -20.26 15.18
C LYS A 173 14.71 -20.05 13.68
N ARG A 174 15.81 -19.79 12.96
CA ARG A 174 15.77 -19.64 11.50
C ARG A 174 15.24 -20.91 10.84
N GLU A 175 14.24 -20.74 9.98
CA GLU A 175 13.56 -21.83 9.28
C GLU A 175 13.91 -21.84 7.79
N VAL A 176 13.84 -23.04 7.21
CA VAL A 176 13.84 -23.26 5.77
C VAL A 176 12.56 -24.03 5.44
N VAL A 177 11.70 -23.44 4.60
CA VAL A 177 10.47 -24.09 4.14
C VAL A 177 10.70 -24.58 2.72
N ALA A 178 10.55 -25.88 2.51
CA ALA A 178 10.66 -26.50 1.19
C ALA A 178 9.55 -25.98 0.24
N PRO A 179 9.73 -26.15 -1.09
CA PRO A 179 8.64 -25.92 -2.03
C PRO A 179 7.38 -26.70 -1.65
N GLY A 180 6.22 -26.10 -1.77
CA GLY A 180 4.94 -26.74 -1.45
C GLY A 180 3.90 -25.76 -0.91
N PRO A 181 2.72 -26.26 -0.49
CA PRO A 181 1.57 -25.45 -0.09
C PRO A 181 1.81 -24.59 1.15
N ASP A 182 2.73 -24.99 2.02
CA ASP A 182 3.07 -24.24 3.23
C ASP A 182 4.11 -23.14 2.99
N ASN A 183 4.69 -23.09 1.78
CA ASN A 183 5.73 -22.11 1.47
C ASN A 183 5.13 -20.70 1.29
N PRO A 184 5.56 -19.70 2.10
CA PRO A 184 5.01 -18.35 2.02
C PRO A 184 5.32 -17.61 0.71
N LEU A 185 6.33 -18.08 -0.07
CA LEU A 185 6.63 -17.53 -1.39
C LEU A 185 5.70 -18.08 -2.48
N GLY A 186 4.96 -19.19 -2.20
CA GLY A 186 4.20 -19.92 -3.23
C GLY A 186 5.10 -20.45 -4.34
N ASP A 187 4.55 -20.59 -5.54
CA ASP A 187 5.19 -21.32 -6.65
C ASP A 187 6.15 -20.48 -7.51
N PHE A 188 6.13 -19.14 -7.38
CA PHE A 188 6.89 -18.25 -8.26
C PHE A 188 7.59 -17.16 -7.46
N TRP A 189 8.90 -17.02 -7.70
CA TRP A 189 9.75 -15.98 -7.18
C TRP A 189 10.45 -15.23 -8.29
N ILE A 190 10.41 -13.91 -8.23
CA ILE A 190 11.12 -12.98 -9.12
C ILE A 190 11.98 -12.10 -8.20
N GLY A 191 13.29 -12.37 -8.18
CA GLY A 191 14.25 -11.61 -7.39
C GLY A 191 14.55 -10.25 -7.99
N THR A 192 14.79 -9.26 -7.15
CA THR A 192 15.18 -7.91 -7.57
C THR A 192 16.57 -7.56 -7.06
N SER A 193 17.19 -6.52 -7.64
CA SER A 193 18.46 -5.96 -7.15
C SER A 193 18.33 -5.19 -5.83
N LEU A 194 17.10 -4.88 -5.39
CA LEU A 194 16.85 -4.29 -4.08
C LEU A 194 17.05 -5.34 -2.97
N LYS A 195 17.77 -4.91 -1.93
CA LYS A 195 18.13 -5.82 -0.83
C LYS A 195 16.87 -6.42 -0.18
N HIS A 196 16.85 -7.75 -0.04
CA HIS A 196 15.77 -8.52 0.60
C HIS A 196 14.38 -8.28 0.01
N THR A 197 14.30 -7.86 -1.26
CA THR A 197 13.04 -7.56 -1.92
C THR A 197 12.87 -8.40 -3.17
N GLY A 198 11.69 -8.98 -3.32
CA GLY A 198 11.29 -9.71 -4.53
C GLY A 198 9.78 -9.65 -4.72
N LEU A 199 9.35 -10.07 -5.91
CA LEU A 199 7.95 -10.25 -6.24
C LEU A 199 7.66 -11.75 -6.24
N HIS A 200 6.62 -12.16 -5.56
CA HIS A 200 6.36 -13.59 -5.45
C HIS A 200 4.86 -13.92 -5.31
N SER A 201 4.54 -15.16 -5.53
CA SER A 201 3.25 -15.74 -5.23
C SER A 201 2.99 -15.74 -3.71
N THR A 202 1.94 -16.38 -3.26
CA THR A 202 1.65 -16.50 -1.83
C THR A 202 0.79 -17.73 -1.56
N ASN A 203 1.00 -18.36 -0.42
CA ASN A 203 0.11 -19.37 0.14
C ASN A 203 -1.09 -18.75 0.89
N CYS A 204 -1.10 -17.42 1.06
CA CYS A 204 -2.17 -16.69 1.73
C CYS A 204 -2.70 -15.54 0.83
N PRO A 205 -3.50 -15.84 -0.20
CA PRO A 205 -3.96 -14.86 -1.20
C PRO A 205 -4.78 -13.69 -0.61
N MET A 206 -5.43 -13.87 0.54
CA MET A 206 -6.17 -12.80 1.23
C MET A 206 -5.27 -11.63 1.72
N THR A 207 -3.95 -11.82 1.70
CA THR A 207 -3.00 -10.74 2.04
C THR A 207 -2.79 -9.74 0.90
N VAL A 208 -3.15 -10.08 -0.33
CA VAL A 208 -2.98 -9.21 -1.51
C VAL A 208 -3.85 -7.96 -1.38
N GLY A 209 -3.26 -6.79 -1.68
CA GLY A 209 -3.91 -5.49 -1.49
C GLY A 209 -3.80 -4.92 -0.08
N ARG A 210 -2.85 -5.42 0.73
CA ARG A 210 -2.63 -5.00 2.12
C ARG A 210 -1.14 -4.75 2.41
N ALA A 211 -0.87 -3.98 3.45
CA ALA A 211 0.48 -3.81 3.98
C ALA A 211 0.73 -4.86 5.07
N LEU A 212 1.28 -6.02 4.72
CA LEU A 212 1.43 -7.18 5.61
C LEU A 212 2.72 -7.97 5.39
N SER A 213 3.57 -7.58 4.45
CA SER A 213 4.83 -8.30 4.20
C SER A 213 6.00 -7.67 4.98
N HIS A 214 7.14 -8.32 4.90
CA HIS A 214 8.41 -7.81 5.43
C HIS A 214 9.25 -7.16 4.30
N GLY A 215 8.59 -6.40 3.42
CA GLY A 215 9.20 -5.65 2.33
C GLY A 215 9.03 -6.27 0.94
N CYS A 216 8.80 -7.58 0.83
CA CYS A 216 8.50 -8.22 -0.45
C CYS A 216 7.09 -7.90 -0.96
N LEU A 217 6.90 -8.11 -2.26
CA LEU A 217 5.64 -7.86 -2.97
C LEU A 217 4.93 -9.20 -3.23
N ARG A 218 3.76 -9.41 -2.59
CA ARG A 218 2.97 -10.64 -2.78
C ARG A 218 1.90 -10.42 -3.83
N LEU A 219 1.80 -11.33 -4.77
CA LEU A 219 0.79 -11.35 -5.83
C LEU A 219 -0.15 -12.56 -5.65
N TYR A 220 -1.35 -12.50 -6.19
CA TYR A 220 -2.16 -13.69 -6.35
C TYR A 220 -1.36 -14.76 -7.12
N PRO A 221 -1.52 -16.06 -6.83
CA PRO A 221 -0.78 -17.13 -7.50
C PRO A 221 -0.89 -17.07 -9.03
N GLU A 222 -2.08 -16.81 -9.56
CA GLU A 222 -2.35 -16.66 -10.98
C GLU A 222 -1.63 -15.45 -11.59
N HIS A 223 -1.55 -14.32 -10.87
CA HIS A 223 -0.87 -13.11 -11.32
C HIS A 223 0.65 -13.25 -11.24
N ALA A 224 1.16 -13.87 -10.17
CA ALA A 224 2.59 -14.18 -10.05
C ALA A 224 3.06 -15.08 -11.19
N LYS A 225 2.26 -16.11 -11.56
CA LYS A 225 2.51 -16.97 -12.70
C LYS A 225 2.55 -16.19 -14.00
N ALA A 226 1.54 -15.33 -14.26
CA ALA A 226 1.49 -14.52 -15.47
C ALA A 226 2.71 -13.58 -15.56
N LEU A 227 3.01 -12.85 -14.48
CA LEU A 227 4.15 -11.93 -14.43
C LEU A 227 5.48 -12.68 -14.61
N PHE A 228 5.63 -13.87 -14.01
CA PHE A 228 6.86 -14.68 -14.08
C PHE A 228 7.24 -15.01 -15.53
N TRP A 229 6.26 -15.29 -16.39
CA TRP A 229 6.52 -15.60 -17.79
C TRP A 229 6.70 -14.35 -18.67
N GLU A 230 6.20 -13.21 -18.24
CA GLU A 230 6.30 -11.95 -19.00
C GLU A 230 7.61 -11.20 -18.76
N VAL A 231 8.21 -11.29 -17.55
CA VAL A 231 9.45 -10.56 -17.23
C VAL A 231 10.70 -11.40 -17.51
N THR A 232 11.80 -10.74 -17.76
CA THR A 232 13.11 -11.37 -18.03
C THR A 232 14.17 -10.92 -17.04
N VAL A 233 15.19 -11.75 -16.78
CA VAL A 233 16.37 -11.32 -16.00
C VAL A 233 17.04 -10.14 -16.69
N GLY A 234 17.44 -9.14 -15.93
CA GLY A 234 17.96 -7.87 -16.42
C GLY A 234 16.90 -6.83 -16.74
N GLU A 235 15.62 -7.18 -16.70
CA GLU A 235 14.52 -6.23 -16.93
C GLU A 235 14.43 -5.18 -15.83
N ALA A 236 14.23 -3.92 -16.22
CA ALA A 236 14.09 -2.80 -15.30
C ALA A 236 12.76 -2.81 -14.56
N GLY A 237 12.78 -2.31 -13.34
CA GLY A 237 11.59 -2.02 -12.57
C GLY A 237 11.79 -0.82 -11.66
N GLU A 238 10.69 -0.31 -11.14
CA GLU A 238 10.68 0.81 -10.22
C GLU A 238 9.61 0.62 -9.16
N ILE A 239 9.94 0.89 -7.91
CA ILE A 239 9.01 0.96 -6.80
C ILE A 239 8.88 2.42 -6.41
N VAL A 240 7.67 2.96 -6.54
CA VAL A 240 7.35 4.36 -6.27
C VAL A 240 6.38 4.49 -5.11
N TYR A 241 6.29 5.71 -4.58
CA TYR A 241 5.35 6.09 -3.53
C TYR A 241 4.56 7.33 -3.94
N GLU A 242 3.49 7.12 -4.70
CA GLU A 242 2.64 8.19 -5.24
C GLU A 242 1.20 8.03 -4.75
N PRO A 243 0.87 8.50 -3.51
CA PRO A 243 -0.49 8.45 -3.00
C PRO A 243 -1.43 9.41 -3.71
N VAL A 244 -0.89 10.41 -4.39
CA VAL A 244 -1.63 11.39 -5.18
C VAL A 244 -1.15 11.32 -6.62
N LYS A 245 -2.07 11.18 -7.54
CA LYS A 245 -1.81 11.27 -8.98
C LYS A 245 -2.82 12.20 -9.62
N VAL A 246 -2.39 12.97 -10.61
CA VAL A 246 -3.24 13.90 -11.36
C VAL A 246 -3.05 13.68 -12.85
N ALA A 247 -4.09 13.95 -13.62
CA ALA A 247 -4.03 13.89 -15.08
C ALA A 247 -4.99 14.92 -15.71
N VAL A 248 -4.68 15.28 -16.96
CA VAL A 248 -5.61 15.98 -17.85
C VAL A 248 -6.10 14.96 -18.86
N ASP A 249 -7.41 14.74 -18.95
CA ASP A 249 -8.05 13.79 -19.86
C ASP A 249 -9.16 14.51 -20.64
N GLY A 250 -8.84 14.92 -21.85
CA GLY A 250 -9.68 15.86 -22.61
C GLY A 250 -9.87 17.17 -21.84
N ASP A 251 -11.13 17.47 -21.55
CA ASP A 251 -11.48 18.65 -20.75
C ASP A 251 -11.45 18.41 -19.24
N ASP A 252 -11.34 17.17 -18.78
CA ASP A 252 -11.37 16.83 -17.36
C ASP A 252 -9.99 17.02 -16.70
N LEU A 253 -10.03 17.52 -15.46
CA LEU A 253 -8.91 17.49 -14.53
C LEU A 253 -9.17 16.38 -13.52
N LEU A 254 -8.38 15.33 -13.60
CA LEU A 254 -8.57 14.13 -12.79
C LEU A 254 -7.56 14.09 -11.64
N VAL A 255 -8.04 13.66 -10.47
CA VAL A 255 -7.19 13.30 -9.33
C VAL A 255 -7.52 11.89 -8.86
N GLU A 256 -6.51 11.11 -8.55
CA GLU A 256 -6.62 9.79 -7.89
C GLU A 256 -5.86 9.84 -6.58
N ILE A 257 -6.57 9.62 -5.47
CA ILE A 257 -6.02 9.71 -4.11
C ILE A 257 -6.07 8.35 -3.44
N HIS A 258 -4.94 7.98 -2.87
CA HIS A 258 -4.76 6.79 -2.03
C HIS A 258 -4.33 7.18 -0.62
N PRO A 259 -4.61 6.38 0.42
CA PRO A 259 -4.07 6.64 1.76
C PRO A 259 -2.54 6.68 1.78
N ASP A 260 -2.00 7.59 2.57
CA ASP A 260 -0.56 7.65 2.87
C ASP A 260 -0.19 6.59 3.92
N ILE A 261 -0.01 5.34 3.46
CA ILE A 261 0.15 4.17 4.35
C ILE A 261 1.48 4.13 5.12
N TYR A 262 2.47 4.91 4.71
CA TYR A 262 3.78 5.00 5.35
C TYR A 262 4.04 6.35 6.01
N GLY A 263 3.11 7.31 5.89
CA GLY A 263 3.26 8.66 6.45
C GLY A 263 4.33 9.50 5.75
N LEU A 264 4.57 9.26 4.45
CA LEU A 264 5.61 9.97 3.69
C LEU A 264 5.10 11.24 3.00
N VAL A 265 3.78 11.40 2.89
CA VAL A 265 3.12 12.57 2.25
C VAL A 265 2.04 13.10 3.17
N PRO A 266 2.41 13.86 4.23
CA PRO A 266 1.49 14.24 5.30
C PRO A 266 0.36 15.17 4.84
N ASP A 267 0.52 15.88 3.72
CA ASP A 267 -0.49 16.77 3.14
C ASP A 267 -0.79 16.37 1.69
N LEU A 268 -1.79 15.50 1.52
CA LEU A 268 -2.23 15.02 0.20
C LEU A 268 -2.88 16.13 -0.65
N ALA A 269 -3.51 17.12 -0.01
CA ALA A 269 -4.13 18.24 -0.74
C ALA A 269 -3.05 19.13 -1.35
N ARG A 270 -2.03 19.46 -0.57
CA ARG A 270 -0.87 20.21 -1.06
C ARG A 270 -0.11 19.45 -2.14
N ALA A 271 0.08 18.15 -1.98
CA ALA A 271 0.71 17.32 -3.01
C ALA A 271 -0.08 17.32 -4.33
N ALA A 272 -1.42 17.34 -4.27
CA ALA A 272 -2.27 17.48 -5.46
C ALA A 272 -2.14 18.88 -6.09
N GLU A 273 -2.17 19.93 -5.28
CA GLU A 273 -1.97 21.30 -5.74
C GLU A 273 -0.64 21.45 -6.49
N GLU A 274 0.48 20.99 -5.89
CA GLU A 274 1.81 21.07 -6.50
C GLU A 274 1.83 20.37 -7.88
N ARG A 275 1.16 19.21 -8.02
CA ARG A 275 1.06 18.48 -9.30
C ARG A 275 0.21 19.24 -10.33
N PHE A 276 -0.93 19.78 -9.93
CA PHE A 276 -1.77 20.58 -10.85
C PHE A 276 -1.09 21.90 -11.25
N ARG A 277 -0.31 22.52 -10.36
CA ARG A 277 0.53 23.68 -10.68
C ARG A 277 1.61 23.34 -11.69
N ALA A 278 2.27 22.18 -11.51
CA ALA A 278 3.27 21.67 -12.46
C ALA A 278 2.67 21.43 -13.87
N LEU A 279 1.40 21.07 -13.95
CA LEU A 279 0.66 20.93 -15.23
C LEU A 279 0.14 22.27 -15.76
N GLY A 280 0.26 23.39 -15.02
CA GLY A 280 -0.22 24.69 -15.43
C GLY A 280 -1.75 24.83 -15.45
N VAL A 281 -2.47 24.02 -14.67
CA VAL A 281 -3.95 23.97 -14.70
C VAL A 281 -4.61 24.19 -13.33
N TRP A 282 -3.84 24.65 -12.35
CA TRP A 282 -4.33 24.84 -10.98
C TRP A 282 -5.51 25.82 -10.87
N ASP A 283 -5.51 26.87 -11.67
CA ASP A 283 -6.57 27.88 -11.76
C ASP A 283 -7.93 27.34 -12.18
N LYS A 284 -7.95 26.13 -12.77
CA LYS A 284 -9.15 25.42 -13.22
C LYS A 284 -9.63 24.35 -12.25
N VAL A 285 -8.96 24.19 -11.09
CA VAL A 285 -9.30 23.17 -10.09
C VAL A 285 -10.37 23.69 -9.13
N ASP A 286 -11.44 22.91 -8.97
CA ASP A 286 -12.41 23.08 -7.89
C ASP A 286 -11.81 22.54 -6.58
N PHE A 287 -11.34 23.45 -5.75
CA PHE A 287 -10.66 23.11 -4.49
C PHE A 287 -11.56 22.34 -3.51
N LYS A 288 -12.88 22.60 -3.51
CA LYS A 288 -13.82 21.87 -2.65
C LYS A 288 -13.92 20.40 -3.07
N ARG A 289 -14.00 20.14 -4.38
CA ARG A 289 -13.99 18.77 -4.91
C ARG A 289 -12.66 18.06 -4.64
N LEU A 290 -11.55 18.79 -4.75
CA LEU A 290 -10.23 18.24 -4.41
C LEU A 290 -10.17 17.83 -2.93
N LEU A 291 -10.60 18.69 -2.00
CA LEU A 291 -10.63 18.35 -0.57
C LEU A 291 -11.55 17.16 -0.28
N GLN A 292 -12.68 17.05 -0.98
CA GLN A 292 -13.55 15.88 -0.87
C GLN A 292 -12.84 14.61 -1.35
N ALA A 293 -12.16 14.64 -2.50
CA ALA A 293 -11.41 13.51 -3.03
C ALA A 293 -10.29 13.06 -2.07
N VAL A 294 -9.61 14.03 -1.43
CA VAL A 294 -8.59 13.77 -0.41
C VAL A 294 -9.20 13.10 0.83
N ALA A 295 -10.32 13.62 1.32
CA ALA A 295 -10.99 13.06 2.50
C ALA A 295 -11.52 11.64 2.26
N GLU A 296 -12.02 11.36 1.06
CA GLU A 296 -12.54 10.05 0.69
C GLU A 296 -11.43 9.04 0.35
N ALA A 297 -10.34 9.48 -0.24
CA ALA A 297 -9.18 8.67 -0.69
C ALA A 297 -9.59 7.33 -1.34
N ARG A 298 -10.54 7.39 -2.29
CA ARG A 298 -11.23 6.19 -2.84
C ARG A 298 -10.36 5.34 -3.74
N GLY A 299 -9.21 5.85 -4.21
CA GLY A 299 -8.31 5.13 -5.11
C GLY A 299 -8.89 4.91 -6.52
N ILE A 300 -9.71 5.83 -6.97
CA ILE A 300 -10.24 5.94 -8.34
C ILE A 300 -10.07 7.37 -8.85
N PRO A 301 -9.84 7.58 -10.15
CA PRO A 301 -9.83 8.91 -10.75
C PRO A 301 -11.20 9.59 -10.62
N VAL A 302 -11.20 10.83 -10.12
CA VAL A 302 -12.40 11.69 -10.02
C VAL A 302 -12.11 13.06 -10.63
N THR A 303 -13.11 13.68 -11.28
CA THR A 303 -12.95 15.01 -11.84
C THR A 303 -13.03 16.09 -10.76
N VAL A 304 -12.06 16.99 -10.78
CA VAL A 304 -11.97 18.17 -9.91
C VAL A 304 -11.97 19.46 -10.69
N ARG A 305 -12.40 19.44 -11.95
CA ARG A 305 -12.53 20.66 -12.76
C ARG A 305 -13.61 21.58 -12.21
N ALA A 306 -13.31 22.87 -12.10
CA ALA A 306 -14.31 23.91 -11.86
C ALA A 306 -15.29 23.97 -13.07
N LYS A 307 -16.56 24.25 -12.78
CA LYS A 307 -17.58 24.40 -13.81
C LYS A 307 -17.42 25.70 -14.61
#